data_f5a9178a8ebbb428f4d8842dd5044b1c
#
_entry.id   f5a9178a8ebbb428f4d8842dd5044b1c
#
_cell.length_a   1.000
_cell.length_b   1.000
_cell.length_c   1.000
_cell.angle_alpha   90.00
_cell.angle_beta   90.00
_cell.angle_gamma   90.00
#
_symmetry.space_group_name_H-M   'P 1'
#
loop_
_entity.id
_entity.type
_entity.pdbx_description
1 polymer ?
#
loop_
_entity_poly.entity_id
_entity_poly.type
_entity_poly.pdbx_seq_one_letter_code
_entity_poly.pdbx_strand_id
1 'polypeptide(L)'
;MKRAIAMADNCIDVYYKLDRYYLTGNSIDFALNYRDLGGDVTEMTILGNDVFAMALEERLRERGIDLRVLKRADRPTGMAAMDIVDGDKKHLHFEGNAMEEIELSGEDLEFVKTFDIVYAERWSRIDRYIKGLKQPGQIWVYDFSKRLEQESNDRII
;
A
#
# COMPACT_ATOMS: atom_id res chain seq x y z
N MET A 1 9.02 8.24 19.18
CA MET A 1 9.03 8.33 17.70
C MET A 1 7.59 8.47 17.24
N LYS A 2 7.32 9.14 16.12
CA LYS A 2 5.97 9.28 15.58
C LYS A 2 5.45 7.93 15.10
N ARG A 3 4.17 7.66 15.33
CA ARG A 3 3.50 6.46 14.82
C ARG A 3 2.99 6.70 13.42
N ALA A 4 3.26 5.77 12.51
CA ALA A 4 2.83 5.86 11.12
C ALA A 4 1.79 4.78 10.78
N ILE A 5 0.92 5.10 9.83
CA ILE A 5 0.09 4.12 9.14
C ILE A 5 0.30 4.26 7.64
N ALA A 6 0.54 3.13 6.97
CA ALA A 6 0.62 3.03 5.52
C ALA A 6 -0.65 2.36 5.00
N MET A 7 -1.17 2.84 3.87
CA MET A 7 -2.55 2.49 3.49
C MET A 7 -2.62 1.87 2.09
N ALA A 8 -3.01 0.63 2.10
CA ALA A 8 -3.72 -0.16 1.10
C ALA A 8 -2.92 -0.70 -0.09
N ASP A 9 -1.90 -0.04 -0.61
CA ASP A 9 -1.22 -0.53 -1.81
C ASP A 9 -0.31 -1.72 -1.52
N ASN A 10 -0.64 -2.85 -2.10
CA ASN A 10 0.20 -4.04 -2.11
C ASN A 10 0.26 -4.60 -3.54
N CYS A 11 1.38 -5.16 -3.91
CA CYS A 11 1.59 -5.68 -5.25
C CYS A 11 2.63 -6.80 -5.26
N ILE A 12 2.45 -7.73 -6.17
CA ILE A 12 3.46 -8.73 -6.52
C ILE A 12 4.01 -8.36 -7.88
N ASP A 13 5.26 -7.90 -7.93
CA ASP A 13 5.95 -7.66 -9.18
C ASP A 13 6.52 -8.96 -9.74
N VAL A 14 5.97 -9.44 -10.87
CA VAL A 14 6.36 -10.70 -11.50
C VAL A 14 7.18 -10.44 -12.77
N TYR A 15 8.43 -10.84 -12.75
CA TYR A 15 9.36 -10.76 -13.86
C TYR A 15 9.45 -12.12 -14.56
N TYR A 16 8.53 -12.40 -15.46
CA TYR A 16 8.42 -13.71 -16.13
C TYR A 16 9.71 -14.13 -16.86
N LYS A 17 10.41 -13.20 -17.50
CA LYS A 17 11.68 -13.51 -18.21
C LYS A 17 12.83 -13.85 -17.26
N LEU A 18 12.75 -13.44 -16.01
CA LEU A 18 13.77 -13.68 -14.99
C LEU A 18 13.39 -14.83 -14.04
N ASP A 19 12.20 -15.39 -14.21
CA ASP A 19 11.63 -16.38 -13.28
C ASP A 19 11.71 -15.93 -11.81
N ARG A 20 11.30 -14.69 -11.58
CA ARG A 20 11.36 -14.04 -10.25
C ARG A 20 10.13 -13.23 -9.96
N TYR A 21 9.81 -13.11 -8.67
CA TYR A 21 8.81 -12.19 -8.17
C TYR A 21 9.32 -11.42 -6.96
N TYR A 22 8.71 -10.29 -6.71
CA TYR A 22 8.99 -9.44 -5.54
C TYR A 22 7.68 -9.08 -4.87
N LEU A 23 7.65 -9.24 -3.54
CA LEU A 23 6.55 -8.82 -2.68
C LEU A 23 6.76 -7.33 -2.40
N THR A 24 5.90 -6.47 -2.93
CA THR A 24 6.07 -5.02 -2.91
C THR A 24 4.71 -4.31 -2.84
N GLY A 25 4.68 -3.08 -3.18
CA GLY A 25 3.59 -2.11 -3.10
C GLY A 25 4.09 -0.86 -2.41
N ASN A 26 3.67 0.31 -2.84
CA ASN A 26 4.24 1.56 -2.32
C ASN A 26 3.98 1.72 -0.81
N SER A 27 2.81 1.30 -0.31
CA SER A 27 2.54 1.34 1.14
C SER A 27 3.35 0.30 1.90
N ILE A 28 3.50 -0.90 1.35
CA ILE A 28 4.34 -1.97 1.91
C ILE A 28 5.79 -1.51 2.01
N ASP A 29 6.33 -0.94 0.93
CA ASP A 29 7.71 -0.46 0.88
C ASP A 29 7.92 0.72 1.84
N PHE A 30 6.95 1.63 1.97
CA PHE A 30 6.99 2.67 3.00
C PHE A 30 7.02 2.06 4.40
N ALA A 31 6.14 1.11 4.71
CA ALA A 31 6.06 0.50 6.02
C ALA A 31 7.36 -0.22 6.40
N LEU A 32 7.92 -1.01 5.48
CA LEU A 32 9.17 -1.71 5.68
C LEU A 32 10.35 -0.75 5.91
N ASN A 33 10.49 0.28 5.07
CA ASN A 33 11.56 1.27 5.21
C ASN A 33 11.42 2.11 6.49
N TYR A 34 10.19 2.50 6.85
CA TYR A 34 9.95 3.24 8.09
C TYR A 34 10.30 2.39 9.32
N ARG A 35 9.98 1.10 9.28
CA ARG A 35 10.35 0.14 10.33
C ARG A 35 11.86 -0.03 10.44
N ASP A 36 12.56 -0.13 9.32
CA ASP A 36 14.04 -0.25 9.30
C ASP A 36 14.73 0.96 9.88
N LEU A 37 14.14 2.14 9.75
CA LEU A 37 14.59 3.37 10.41
C LEU A 37 14.23 3.42 11.90
N GLY A 38 13.66 2.35 12.47
CA GLY A 38 13.26 2.23 13.86
C GLY A 38 11.88 2.79 14.16
N GLY A 39 11.06 3.10 13.15
CA GLY A 39 9.71 3.64 13.30
C GLY A 39 8.70 2.61 13.81
N ASP A 40 7.62 3.08 14.43
CA ASP A 40 6.43 2.30 14.76
C ASP A 40 5.40 2.49 13.64
N VAL A 41 5.04 1.40 12.96
CA VAL A 41 4.20 1.46 11.77
C VAL A 41 3.17 0.34 11.72
N THR A 42 1.96 0.70 11.32
CA THR A 42 0.86 -0.21 10.99
C THR A 42 0.69 -0.22 9.47
N GLU A 43 0.52 -1.39 8.88
CA GLU A 43 0.05 -1.53 7.50
C GLU A 43 -1.44 -1.84 7.51
N MET A 44 -2.23 -0.99 6.84
CA MET A 44 -3.65 -1.20 6.59
C MET A 44 -3.84 -1.61 5.13
N THR A 45 -4.03 -2.89 4.88
CA THR A 45 -4.12 -3.40 3.51
C THR A 45 -5.17 -4.50 3.36
N ILE A 46 -5.44 -4.88 2.12
CA ILE A 46 -6.28 -6.02 1.77
C ILE A 46 -5.46 -6.97 0.89
N LEU A 47 -5.33 -8.21 1.30
CA LEU A 47 -4.64 -9.25 0.57
C LEU A 47 -5.63 -10.25 -0.02
N GLY A 48 -5.21 -10.94 -1.05
CA GLY A 48 -5.97 -12.02 -1.66
C GLY A 48 -5.97 -13.31 -0.84
N ASN A 49 -6.46 -14.37 -1.49
CA ASN A 49 -6.52 -15.73 -0.94
C ASN A 49 -5.56 -16.64 -1.73
N ASP A 50 -4.27 -16.30 -1.74
CA ASP A 50 -3.24 -17.00 -2.50
C ASP A 50 -1.92 -17.13 -1.73
N VAL A 51 -0.97 -17.84 -2.32
CA VAL A 51 0.36 -18.08 -1.72
C VAL A 51 1.17 -16.78 -1.56
N PHE A 52 0.96 -15.80 -2.43
CA PHE A 52 1.64 -14.51 -2.36
C PHE A 52 1.14 -13.69 -1.18
N ALA A 53 -0.18 -13.73 -0.93
CA ALA A 53 -0.78 -13.11 0.24
C ALA A 53 -0.17 -13.65 1.54
N MET A 54 0.00 -14.97 1.63
CA MET A 54 0.61 -15.62 2.81
C MET A 54 2.07 -15.18 2.96
N ALA A 55 2.85 -15.20 1.89
CA ALA A 55 4.25 -14.81 1.91
C ALA A 55 4.44 -13.32 2.26
N LEU A 56 3.57 -12.44 1.76
CA LEU A 56 3.62 -11.01 2.08
C LEU A 56 3.25 -10.76 3.55
N GLU A 57 2.20 -11.41 4.05
CA GLU A 57 1.82 -11.31 5.46
C GLU A 57 2.93 -11.81 6.40
N GLU A 58 3.54 -12.96 6.09
CA GLU A 58 4.66 -13.49 6.85
C GLU A 58 5.83 -12.51 6.89
N ARG A 59 6.25 -11.98 5.73
CA ARG A 59 7.31 -10.98 5.63
C ARG A 59 7.03 -9.75 6.49
N LEU A 60 5.81 -9.23 6.47
CA LEU A 60 5.45 -8.06 7.27
C LEU A 60 5.49 -8.37 8.78
N ARG A 61 5.00 -9.55 9.18
CA ARG A 61 5.05 -9.99 10.59
C ARG A 61 6.48 -10.19 11.09
N GLU A 62 7.35 -10.84 10.30
CA GLU A 62 8.77 -11.03 10.64
C GLU A 62 9.50 -9.69 10.84
N ARG A 63 9.09 -8.65 10.11
CA ARG A 63 9.63 -7.29 10.25
C ARG A 63 8.97 -6.50 11.37
N GLY A 64 8.03 -7.11 12.11
CA GLY A 64 7.35 -6.47 13.23
C GLY A 64 6.41 -5.32 12.81
N ILE A 65 5.84 -5.41 11.60
CA ILE A 65 4.78 -4.50 11.14
C ILE A 65 3.45 -4.90 11.80
N ASP A 66 2.73 -3.94 12.34
CA ASP A 66 1.41 -4.17 12.88
C ASP A 66 0.38 -4.37 11.74
N LEU A 67 -0.32 -5.50 11.75
CA LEU A 67 -1.30 -5.90 10.73
C LEU A 67 -2.72 -6.03 11.30
N ARG A 68 -3.05 -5.35 12.39
CA ARG A 68 -4.38 -5.48 13.03
C ARG A 68 -5.56 -5.09 12.13
N VAL A 69 -5.31 -4.34 11.07
CA VAL A 69 -6.31 -3.92 10.08
C VAL A 69 -6.12 -4.59 8.72
N LEU A 70 -5.50 -5.77 8.72
CA LEU A 70 -5.39 -6.60 7.52
C LEU A 70 -6.75 -7.18 7.15
N LYS A 71 -7.16 -6.92 5.90
CA LYS A 71 -8.37 -7.48 5.29
C LYS A 71 -8.04 -8.62 4.34
N ARG A 72 -9.05 -9.41 3.97
CA ARG A 72 -8.95 -10.50 2.99
C ARG A 72 -10.06 -10.40 1.95
N ALA A 73 -9.72 -10.67 0.70
CA ALA A 73 -10.66 -10.83 -0.39
C ALA A 73 -10.58 -12.24 -0.97
N ASP A 74 -11.70 -12.76 -1.46
CA ASP A 74 -11.74 -14.05 -2.17
C ASP A 74 -11.35 -13.86 -3.65
N ARG A 75 -10.18 -13.26 -3.85
CA ARG A 75 -9.55 -12.95 -5.14
C ARG A 75 -8.03 -13.09 -4.99
N PRO A 76 -7.27 -13.19 -6.10
CA PRO A 76 -5.82 -13.10 -6.05
C PRO A 76 -5.33 -11.78 -5.45
N THR A 77 -4.12 -11.78 -4.91
CA THR A 77 -3.40 -10.56 -4.52
C THR A 77 -3.10 -9.69 -5.75
N GLY A 78 -2.99 -8.38 -5.58
CA GLY A 78 -2.63 -7.47 -6.67
C GLY A 78 -1.30 -7.86 -7.31
N MET A 79 -1.23 -7.81 -8.65
CA MET A 79 -0.05 -8.25 -9.40
C MET A 79 0.31 -7.29 -10.52
N ALA A 80 1.60 -7.04 -10.70
CA ALA A 80 2.16 -6.37 -11.86
C ALA A 80 3.04 -7.32 -12.66
N ALA A 81 2.77 -7.47 -13.97
CA ALA A 81 3.69 -8.10 -14.90
C ALA A 81 4.79 -7.10 -15.26
N MET A 82 6.03 -7.50 -15.06
CA MET A 82 7.20 -6.65 -15.18
C MET A 82 8.18 -7.17 -16.23
N ASP A 83 8.92 -6.27 -16.84
CA ASP A 83 10.07 -6.58 -17.70
C ASP A 83 11.25 -5.64 -17.40
N ILE A 84 12.43 -6.00 -17.90
CA ILE A 84 13.60 -5.13 -17.96
C ILE A 84 13.85 -4.81 -19.43
N VAL A 85 13.78 -3.53 -19.77
CA VAL A 85 14.04 -3.03 -21.13
C VAL A 85 15.09 -1.94 -21.04
N ASP A 86 16.19 -2.11 -21.75
CA ASP A 86 17.32 -1.18 -21.76
C ASP A 86 17.88 -0.83 -20.36
N GLY A 87 17.84 -1.82 -19.46
CA GLY A 87 18.31 -1.67 -18.08
C GLY A 87 17.29 -1.10 -17.09
N ASP A 88 16.14 -0.66 -17.57
CA ASP A 88 15.07 -0.09 -16.74
C ASP A 88 13.89 -1.05 -16.56
N LYS A 89 13.24 -0.98 -15.38
CA LYS A 89 12.01 -1.72 -15.14
C LYS A 89 10.83 -1.14 -15.92
N LYS A 90 10.08 -2.00 -16.57
CA LYS A 90 8.91 -1.65 -17.33
C LYS A 90 7.68 -2.42 -16.86
N HIS A 91 6.63 -1.70 -16.51
CA HIS A 91 5.32 -2.30 -16.25
C HIS A 91 4.67 -2.68 -17.55
N LEU A 92 4.32 -3.94 -17.71
CA LEU A 92 3.63 -4.48 -18.88
C LEU A 92 2.12 -4.50 -18.66
N HIS A 93 1.68 -4.98 -17.50
CA HIS A 93 0.28 -5.13 -17.15
C HIS A 93 0.12 -5.08 -15.63
N PHE A 94 -1.04 -4.63 -15.15
CA PHE A 94 -1.37 -4.57 -13.73
C PHE A 94 -2.79 -5.07 -13.50
N GLU A 95 -2.95 -5.93 -12.51
CA GLU A 95 -4.22 -6.43 -12.02
C GLU A 95 -4.37 -6.06 -10.53
N GLY A 96 -5.34 -5.18 -10.24
CA GLY A 96 -5.58 -4.74 -8.86
C GLY A 96 -6.12 -5.84 -7.97
N ASN A 97 -6.92 -6.76 -8.53
CA ASN A 97 -7.44 -7.95 -7.84
C ASN A 97 -8.04 -7.61 -6.46
N ALA A 98 -7.49 -8.18 -5.37
CA ALA A 98 -7.97 -7.95 -4.01
C ALA A 98 -8.02 -6.47 -3.62
N MET A 99 -7.08 -5.65 -4.09
CA MET A 99 -7.07 -4.21 -3.78
C MET A 99 -8.31 -3.47 -4.32
N GLU A 100 -8.97 -4.02 -5.33
CA GLU A 100 -10.18 -3.42 -5.89
C GLU A 100 -11.37 -3.47 -4.93
N GLU A 101 -11.30 -4.36 -3.94
CA GLU A 101 -12.35 -4.58 -2.93
C GLU A 101 -12.08 -3.83 -1.62
N ILE A 102 -11.06 -2.96 -1.56
CA ILE A 102 -10.75 -2.27 -0.31
C ILE A 102 -11.90 -1.34 0.10
N GLU A 103 -12.44 -1.61 1.27
CA GLU A 103 -13.40 -0.75 1.93
C GLU A 103 -13.00 -0.53 3.39
N LEU A 104 -13.07 0.74 3.81
CA LEU A 104 -12.76 1.14 5.18
C LEU A 104 -14.06 1.33 5.95
N SER A 105 -14.17 0.64 7.08
CA SER A 105 -15.26 0.82 8.02
C SER A 105 -15.11 2.12 8.81
N GLY A 106 -16.16 2.54 9.51
CA GLY A 106 -16.06 3.68 10.43
C GLY A 106 -14.98 3.48 11.49
N GLU A 107 -14.77 2.26 11.98
CA GLU A 107 -13.74 1.93 12.97
C GLU A 107 -12.33 2.06 12.34
N ASP A 108 -12.15 1.60 11.10
CA ASP A 108 -10.88 1.78 10.38
C ASP A 108 -10.56 3.27 10.24
N LEU A 109 -11.56 4.09 9.86
CA LEU A 109 -11.37 5.53 9.70
C LEU A 109 -11.01 6.23 11.01
N GLU A 110 -11.66 5.88 12.12
CA GLU A 110 -11.32 6.42 13.43
C GLU A 110 -9.91 5.96 13.87
N PHE A 111 -9.53 4.73 13.55
CA PHE A 111 -8.20 4.21 13.85
C PHE A 111 -7.11 4.99 13.10
N VAL A 112 -7.28 5.30 11.81
CA VAL A 112 -6.33 6.12 11.04
C VAL A 112 -6.10 7.49 11.70
N LYS A 113 -7.11 8.09 12.29
CA LYS A 113 -7.00 9.40 12.96
C LYS A 113 -6.06 9.39 14.19
N THR A 114 -5.73 8.21 14.72
CA THR A 114 -4.86 8.08 15.90
C THR A 114 -3.36 8.12 15.58
N PHE A 115 -2.97 8.20 14.31
CA PHE A 115 -1.58 8.21 13.89
C PHE A 115 -1.03 9.61 13.65
N ASP A 116 0.28 9.78 13.86
CA ASP A 116 0.98 11.05 13.60
C ASP A 116 1.27 11.24 12.11
N ILE A 117 1.55 10.13 11.42
CA ILE A 117 1.90 10.09 9.99
C ILE A 117 0.94 9.14 9.28
N VAL A 118 0.36 9.62 8.19
CA VAL A 118 -0.47 8.80 7.30
C VAL A 118 0.17 8.80 5.92
N TYR A 119 0.56 7.63 5.44
CA TYR A 119 1.00 7.44 4.07
C TYR A 119 -0.12 6.83 3.25
N ALA A 120 -0.39 7.44 2.11
CA ALA A 120 -1.31 6.96 1.11
C ALA A 120 -0.74 7.20 -0.28
N GLU A 121 -1.29 6.53 -1.29
CA GLU A 121 -0.83 6.72 -2.64
C GLU A 121 -2.00 6.51 -3.63
N ARG A 122 -1.78 6.88 -4.88
CA ARG A 122 -2.82 6.92 -5.92
C ARG A 122 -3.48 5.57 -6.23
N TRP A 123 -2.74 4.48 -6.10
CA TRP A 123 -3.23 3.13 -6.41
C TRP A 123 -3.96 2.47 -5.27
N SER A 124 -3.85 3.02 -4.04
CA SER A 124 -4.49 2.49 -2.84
C SER A 124 -6.02 2.55 -2.85
N ARG A 125 -6.62 3.28 -3.79
CA ARG A 125 -8.08 3.43 -3.98
C ARG A 125 -8.84 3.97 -2.78
N ILE A 126 -8.14 4.65 -1.87
CA ILE A 126 -8.70 5.22 -0.65
C ILE A 126 -9.01 6.73 -0.75
N ASP A 127 -8.81 7.34 -1.91
CA ASP A 127 -8.99 8.79 -2.14
C ASP A 127 -10.32 9.30 -1.62
N ARG A 128 -11.38 8.51 -1.77
CA ARG A 128 -12.73 8.84 -1.29
C ARG A 128 -12.82 9.08 0.22
N TYR A 129 -11.88 8.58 1.00
CA TYR A 129 -11.86 8.72 2.46
C TYR A 129 -10.94 9.85 2.94
N ILE A 130 -9.93 10.25 2.17
CA ILE A 130 -8.85 11.15 2.61
C ILE A 130 -9.38 12.45 3.17
N LYS A 131 -10.35 13.07 2.48
CA LYS A 131 -10.90 14.38 2.86
C LYS A 131 -11.54 14.41 4.25
N GLY A 132 -12.06 13.27 4.72
CA GLY A 132 -12.67 13.14 6.06
C GLY A 132 -11.70 12.63 7.14
N LEU A 133 -10.50 12.19 6.76
CA LEU A 133 -9.55 11.57 7.66
C LEU A 133 -8.56 12.55 8.28
N LYS A 134 -8.17 13.59 7.57
CA LYS A 134 -7.11 14.51 7.98
C LYS A 134 -7.43 15.19 9.31
N GLN A 135 -6.55 15.03 10.30
CA GLN A 135 -6.66 15.67 11.60
C GLN A 135 -5.60 16.77 11.75
N PRO A 136 -5.89 17.83 12.56
CA PRO A 136 -4.89 18.83 12.89
C PRO A 136 -3.63 18.19 13.50
N GLY A 137 -2.47 18.57 12.99
CA GLY A 137 -1.17 18.07 13.47
C GLY A 137 -0.70 16.76 12.86
N GLN A 138 -1.53 16.05 12.10
CA GLN A 138 -1.08 14.90 11.31
C GLN A 138 -0.22 15.32 10.13
N ILE A 139 0.79 14.50 9.83
CA ILE A 139 1.59 14.58 8.61
C ILE A 139 0.99 13.60 7.60
N TRP A 140 0.51 14.14 6.49
CA TRP A 140 0.04 13.33 5.36
C TRP A 140 1.11 13.31 4.27
N VAL A 141 1.48 12.09 3.87
CA VAL A 141 2.37 11.82 2.75
C VAL A 141 1.53 11.13 1.68
N TYR A 142 1.43 11.75 0.51
CA TYR A 142 0.67 11.18 -0.59
C TYR A 142 1.56 11.06 -1.84
N ASP A 143 1.70 9.84 -2.34
CA ASP A 143 2.41 9.57 -3.58
C ASP A 143 1.45 9.62 -4.77
N PHE A 144 1.62 10.62 -5.62
CA PHE A 144 0.84 10.79 -6.85
C PHE A 144 1.28 9.86 -7.98
N SER A 145 2.41 9.15 -7.80
CA SER A 145 2.98 8.28 -8.82
C SER A 145 3.21 9.04 -10.15
N LYS A 146 3.04 8.38 -11.27
CA LYS A 146 3.22 8.97 -12.61
C LYS A 146 2.11 9.94 -13.03
N ARG A 147 1.09 10.15 -12.22
CA ARG A 147 -0.08 10.99 -12.56
C ARG A 147 -0.03 12.41 -12.04
N LEU A 148 1.09 12.84 -11.46
CA LEU A 148 1.26 14.20 -10.96
C LEU A 148 0.94 15.28 -12.00
N GLU A 149 1.17 14.98 -13.28
CA GLU A 149 0.94 15.91 -14.40
C GLU A 149 -0.50 15.85 -14.96
N GLN A 150 -1.29 14.84 -14.59
CA GLN A 150 -2.59 14.54 -15.22
C GLN A 150 -3.81 14.95 -14.40
N GLU A 151 -3.65 15.25 -13.12
CA GLU A 151 -4.75 15.56 -12.22
C GLU A 151 -4.56 16.91 -11.55
N SER A 152 -5.61 17.71 -11.52
CA SER A 152 -5.62 18.92 -10.70
C SER A 152 -5.50 18.51 -9.23
N ASN A 153 -4.53 19.06 -8.54
CA ASN A 153 -4.27 18.81 -7.11
C ASN A 153 -5.48 19.17 -6.21
N ASP A 154 -6.49 19.83 -6.76
CA ASP A 154 -7.69 20.32 -6.08
C ASP A 154 -8.63 19.21 -5.54
N ARG A 155 -8.37 17.96 -5.90
CA ARG A 155 -9.22 16.83 -5.48
C ARG A 155 -8.75 16.13 -4.20
N ILE A 156 -7.52 16.38 -3.76
CA ILE A 156 -6.89 15.61 -2.67
C ILE A 156 -6.47 16.49 -1.50
N ILE A 157 -6.39 17.81 -1.67
CA ILE A 157 -5.97 18.75 -0.63
C ILE A 157 -7.17 19.45 -0.01
#